data_1fac73925ba28792629d8281f24d8fc3
#
_entry.id   1fac73925ba28792629d8281f24d8fc3
#
_cell.length_a   1.000
_cell.length_b   1.000
_cell.length_c   1.000
_cell.angle_alpha   90.00
_cell.angle_beta   90.00
_cell.angle_gamma   90.00
#
_symmetry.space_group_name_H-M   'P 1'
#
loop_
_entity.id
_entity.type
_entity.pdbx_description
1 polymer ?
#
loop_
_entity_poly.entity_id
_entity_poly.type
_entity_poly.pdbx_seq_one_letter_code
_entity_poly.pdbx_strand_id
1 'polypeptide(L)'
;VDIDDISMLQVGRWPWPRPVLAALINRIAEGHPEALAIDILFAEVSARPNDDQLLRTALQNAARQGTRIILAVGKEEGTNNYLPLYPLDVIAAGNTLGHITFHTGRDGLVRGLYMEEGHLPAMSWALVDRTAQSNRNETLNMLLERRWDVHDSMLLGALKELPPTISAAALLRGDVSPDQLKGRKVLLGSTAIGSGDFFVSPLEDAQPRRISGLELHAVAAEAQIIHHFKQPLSAPLQGSIEVLVVLLTMLLLYRTSPFLG
;
A
#
# COMPACT_ATOMS: atom_id res chain seq x y z
N VAL A 1 -4.58 -0.50 11.99
CA VAL A 1 -4.98 0.67 12.81
C VAL A 1 -5.49 1.74 11.87
N ASP A 2 -6.72 2.12 12.09
CA ASP A 2 -7.49 2.95 11.15
C ASP A 2 -7.81 4.31 11.75
N ILE A 3 -7.43 5.35 11.02
CA ILE A 3 -7.89 6.71 11.25
C ILE A 3 -9.27 6.82 10.59
N ASP A 4 -10.27 6.29 11.27
CA ASP A 4 -11.66 6.21 10.85
C ASP A 4 -12.45 7.52 11.12
N ASP A 5 -13.73 7.57 10.71
CA ASP A 5 -14.58 8.73 10.95
C ASP A 5 -14.75 9.03 12.45
N ILE A 6 -14.73 8.00 13.32
CA ILE A 6 -14.75 8.18 14.77
C ILE A 6 -13.49 8.87 15.25
N SER A 7 -12.34 8.49 14.69
CA SER A 7 -11.05 9.13 14.99
C SER A 7 -11.05 10.61 14.57
N MET A 8 -11.66 10.93 13.42
CA MET A 8 -11.82 12.31 12.97
C MET A 8 -12.69 13.15 13.92
N LEU A 9 -13.76 12.57 14.44
CA LEU A 9 -14.65 13.25 15.38
C LEU A 9 -14.00 13.49 16.75
N GLN A 10 -13.18 12.55 17.22
CA GLN A 10 -12.66 12.57 18.59
C GLN A 10 -11.28 13.23 18.74
N VAL A 11 -10.43 13.09 17.73
CA VAL A 11 -9.06 13.61 17.73
C VAL A 11 -8.96 14.91 16.95
N GLY A 12 -9.72 15.03 15.85
CA GLY A 12 -9.73 16.20 14.99
C GLY A 12 -9.63 15.85 13.52
N ARG A 13 -9.84 16.86 12.68
CA ARG A 13 -9.83 16.71 11.22
C ARG A 13 -8.45 16.32 10.69
N TRP A 14 -8.43 15.51 9.65
CA TRP A 14 -7.24 15.21 8.86
C TRP A 14 -6.80 16.43 8.01
N PRO A 15 -5.49 16.62 7.77
CA PRO A 15 -4.37 15.83 8.26
C PRO A 15 -4.02 16.10 9.72
N TRP A 16 -3.73 15.04 10.48
CA TRP A 16 -3.35 15.20 11.88
C TRP A 16 -1.95 15.81 12.06
N PRO A 17 -1.78 16.66 13.07
CA PRO A 17 -0.46 17.18 13.42
C PRO A 17 0.53 16.07 13.75
N ARG A 18 1.80 16.26 13.39
CA ARG A 18 2.89 15.29 13.66
C ARG A 18 2.94 14.78 15.12
N PRO A 19 2.72 15.62 16.16
CA PRO A 19 2.70 15.14 17.54
C PRO A 19 1.61 14.08 17.81
N VAL A 20 0.44 14.21 17.18
CA VAL A 20 -0.65 13.23 17.31
C VAL A 20 -0.25 11.90 16.65
N LEU A 21 0.33 11.96 15.45
CA LEU A 21 0.85 10.77 14.75
C LEU A 21 1.98 10.13 15.55
N ALA A 22 2.88 10.93 16.14
CA ALA A 22 3.95 10.43 17.00
C ALA A 22 3.40 9.70 18.24
N ALA A 23 2.37 10.26 18.89
CA ALA A 23 1.70 9.61 20.01
C ALA A 23 1.05 8.28 19.60
N LEU A 24 0.37 8.24 18.45
CA LEU A 24 -0.23 7.02 17.92
C LEU A 24 0.82 5.96 17.60
N ILE A 25 1.92 6.33 16.95
CA ILE A 25 3.03 5.42 16.64
C ILE A 25 3.66 4.86 17.92
N ASN A 26 3.88 5.69 18.94
CA ASN A 26 4.37 5.22 20.24
C ASN A 26 3.38 4.23 20.87
N ARG A 27 2.08 4.52 20.80
CA ARG A 27 1.05 3.64 21.35
C ARG A 27 0.97 2.29 20.60
N ILE A 28 1.17 2.30 19.28
CA ILE A 28 1.29 1.08 18.47
C ILE A 28 2.54 0.29 18.89
N ALA A 29 3.69 0.97 19.05
CA ALA A 29 4.96 0.37 19.40
C ALA A 29 4.94 -0.30 20.78
N GLU A 30 4.18 0.22 21.76
CA GLU A 30 3.96 -0.42 23.06
C GLU A 30 3.39 -1.85 22.92
N GLY A 31 2.65 -2.13 21.85
CA GLY A 31 2.15 -3.46 21.52
C GLY A 31 3.17 -4.42 20.92
N HIS A 32 4.39 -3.97 20.67
CA HIS A 32 5.47 -4.77 20.07
C HIS A 32 5.05 -5.50 18.78
N PRO A 33 4.52 -4.80 17.76
CA PRO A 33 4.22 -5.41 16.48
C PRO A 33 5.50 -5.87 15.78
N GLU A 34 5.40 -6.90 14.95
CA GLU A 34 6.51 -7.35 14.10
C GLU A 34 6.91 -6.29 13.09
N ALA A 35 5.91 -5.64 12.48
CA ALA A 35 6.11 -4.61 11.49
C ALA A 35 4.95 -3.59 11.52
N LEU A 36 5.27 -2.35 11.17
CA LEU A 36 4.33 -1.25 11.03
C LEU A 36 4.55 -0.56 9.67
N ALA A 37 3.60 -0.71 8.77
CA ALA A 37 3.56 0.05 7.53
C ALA A 37 2.63 1.25 7.70
N ILE A 38 3.10 2.43 7.28
CA ILE A 38 2.41 3.70 7.48
C ILE A 38 2.02 4.25 6.11
N ASP A 39 0.72 4.13 5.80
CA ASP A 39 0.10 4.63 4.58
C ASP A 39 -0.26 6.11 4.74
N ILE A 40 0.75 6.91 5.00
CA ILE A 40 0.66 8.36 5.14
C ILE A 40 1.87 8.97 4.43
N LEU A 41 1.61 9.86 3.47
CA LEU A 41 2.66 10.56 2.75
C LEU A 41 3.17 11.74 3.59
N PHE A 42 4.46 11.73 3.88
CA PHE A 42 5.15 12.81 4.57
C PHE A 42 5.86 13.71 3.56
N ALA A 43 5.10 14.29 2.63
CA ALA A 43 5.64 15.05 1.50
C ALA A 43 6.09 16.47 1.85
N GLU A 44 5.68 16.99 3.00
CA GLU A 44 5.93 18.36 3.42
C GLU A 44 6.54 18.41 4.81
N VAL A 45 7.34 19.45 5.03
CA VAL A 45 7.86 19.81 6.36
C VAL A 45 6.72 20.32 7.23
N SER A 46 6.71 19.95 8.49
CA SER A 46 5.75 20.55 9.43
C SER A 46 5.99 22.06 9.56
N ALA A 47 4.91 22.82 9.75
CA ALA A 47 5.00 24.24 10.05
C ALA A 47 5.79 24.53 11.35
N ARG A 48 5.94 23.52 12.21
CA ARG A 48 6.72 23.57 13.45
C ARG A 48 7.84 22.53 13.37
N PRO A 49 9.12 22.94 13.29
CA PRO A 49 10.25 22.00 13.16
C PRO A 49 10.34 20.94 14.27
N ASN A 50 9.92 21.28 15.48
CA ASN A 50 9.89 20.34 16.61
C ASN A 50 8.89 19.18 16.39
N ASP A 51 7.82 19.40 15.63
CA ASP A 51 6.80 18.38 15.37
C ASP A 51 7.37 17.24 14.51
N ASP A 52 8.18 17.56 13.51
CA ASP A 52 8.88 16.56 12.70
C ASP A 52 9.89 15.77 13.53
N GLN A 53 10.57 16.44 14.48
CA GLN A 53 11.48 15.77 15.40
C GLN A 53 10.75 14.78 16.32
N LEU A 54 9.55 15.11 16.80
CA LEU A 54 8.73 14.21 17.61
C LEU A 54 8.34 12.97 16.81
N LEU A 55 7.88 13.13 15.55
CA LEU A 55 7.54 12.02 14.67
C LEU A 55 8.76 11.12 14.42
N ARG A 56 9.89 11.72 14.09
CA ARG A 56 11.16 10.99 13.90
C ARG A 56 11.53 10.16 15.13
N THR A 57 11.45 10.78 16.30
CA THR A 57 11.78 10.10 17.56
C THR A 57 10.86 8.92 17.82
N ALA A 58 9.55 9.06 17.56
CA ALA A 58 8.60 7.96 17.71
C ALA A 58 8.94 6.78 16.77
N LEU A 59 9.22 7.05 15.50
CA LEU A 59 9.63 6.03 14.51
C LEU A 59 10.92 5.33 14.92
N GLN A 60 11.93 6.09 15.38
CA GLN A 60 13.20 5.53 15.87
C GLN A 60 13.00 4.66 17.11
N ASN A 61 12.16 5.09 18.04
CA ASN A 61 11.87 4.31 19.24
C ASN A 61 11.16 3.00 18.90
N ALA A 62 10.16 3.03 18.01
CA ALA A 62 9.50 1.82 17.53
C ALA A 62 10.51 0.85 16.86
N ALA A 63 11.41 1.38 16.03
CA ALA A 63 12.44 0.57 15.38
C ALA A 63 13.44 -0.03 16.41
N ARG A 64 13.85 0.73 17.44
CA ARG A 64 14.72 0.22 18.52
C ARG A 64 14.06 -0.87 19.36
N GLN A 65 12.73 -0.84 19.48
CA GLN A 65 11.94 -1.88 20.16
C GLN A 65 11.74 -3.14 19.29
N GLY A 66 12.30 -3.17 18.08
CA GLY A 66 12.27 -4.31 17.17
C GLY A 66 11.14 -4.28 16.16
N THR A 67 10.31 -3.24 16.12
CA THR A 67 9.28 -3.07 15.11
C THR A 67 9.91 -2.64 13.79
N ARG A 68 9.70 -3.39 12.72
CA ARG A 68 10.15 -3.03 11.38
C ARG A 68 9.21 -1.96 10.81
N ILE A 69 9.75 -0.78 10.48
CA ILE A 69 8.98 0.35 9.96
C ILE A 69 9.03 0.36 8.43
N ILE A 70 7.88 0.56 7.80
CA ILE A 70 7.74 0.76 6.36
C ILE A 70 7.00 2.08 6.14
N LEU A 71 7.58 2.98 5.34
CA LEU A 71 6.99 4.26 5.01
C LEU A 71 6.49 4.29 3.57
N ALA A 72 5.32 4.85 3.37
CA ALA A 72 4.72 5.05 2.07
C ALA A 72 5.50 6.05 1.21
N VAL A 73 5.67 5.70 -0.06
CA VAL A 73 6.19 6.59 -1.11
C VAL A 73 5.17 6.65 -2.24
N GLY A 74 4.76 7.87 -2.62
CA GLY A 74 3.82 8.12 -3.71
C GLY A 74 4.44 8.86 -4.88
N LYS A 75 3.75 8.85 -6.01
CA LYS A 75 4.07 9.69 -7.18
C LYS A 75 3.36 11.02 -7.10
N GLU A 76 3.99 12.04 -7.64
CA GLU A 76 3.33 13.30 -7.94
C GLU A 76 2.39 13.12 -9.14
N GLU A 77 1.16 13.60 -9.01
CA GLU A 77 0.14 13.42 -10.03
C GLU A 77 0.55 14.02 -11.39
N GLY A 78 0.36 13.27 -12.46
CA GLY A 78 0.69 13.69 -13.82
C GLY A 78 2.20 13.69 -14.15
N THR A 79 3.05 13.26 -13.25
CA THR A 79 4.51 13.17 -13.47
C THR A 79 5.05 11.78 -13.15
N ASN A 80 6.31 11.53 -13.50
CA ASN A 80 7.03 10.34 -13.05
C ASN A 80 7.93 10.63 -11.83
N ASN A 81 7.70 11.77 -11.16
CA ASN A 81 8.48 12.15 -9.99
C ASN A 81 7.89 11.51 -8.73
N TYR A 82 8.77 11.22 -7.78
CA TYR A 82 8.35 10.90 -6.41
C TYR A 82 7.95 12.16 -5.68
N LEU A 83 6.95 12.04 -4.81
CA LEU A 83 6.75 13.00 -3.76
C LEU A 83 7.96 12.95 -2.82
N PRO A 84 8.50 14.10 -2.39
CA PRO A 84 9.56 14.11 -1.42
C PRO A 84 9.10 13.41 -0.14
N LEU A 85 9.98 12.64 0.47
CA LEU A 85 9.75 12.05 1.78
C LEU A 85 10.50 12.92 2.81
N TYR A 86 9.77 13.52 3.71
CA TYR A 86 10.37 14.32 4.75
C TYR A 86 10.12 13.71 6.13
N PRO A 87 11.12 13.67 6.97
CA PRO A 87 12.54 13.94 6.71
C PRO A 87 13.25 12.69 6.15
N LEU A 88 14.10 12.85 5.14
CA LEU A 88 14.87 11.75 4.52
C LEU A 88 15.76 10.99 5.50
N ASP A 89 16.15 11.59 6.61
CA ASP A 89 16.94 10.96 7.67
C ASP A 89 16.14 9.89 8.47
N VAL A 90 14.82 9.81 8.30
CA VAL A 90 14.04 8.64 8.76
C VAL A 90 14.49 7.38 8.02
N ILE A 91 14.86 7.48 6.74
CA ILE A 91 15.49 6.41 5.97
C ILE A 91 16.83 6.02 6.60
N ALA A 92 17.59 7.01 7.09
CA ALA A 92 18.86 6.78 7.77
C ALA A 92 18.72 5.96 9.06
N ALA A 93 17.56 5.93 9.68
CA ALA A 93 17.26 5.13 10.87
C ALA A 93 16.96 3.65 10.59
N GLY A 94 17.14 3.18 9.34
CA GLY A 94 16.91 1.78 8.97
C GLY A 94 15.48 1.45 8.58
N ASN A 95 14.65 2.46 8.31
CA ASN A 95 13.27 2.27 7.87
C ASN A 95 13.24 1.80 6.40
N THR A 96 12.26 0.96 6.08
CA THR A 96 12.01 0.48 4.72
C THR A 96 11.02 1.42 4.03
N LEU A 97 11.20 1.63 2.73
CA LEU A 97 10.23 2.33 1.89
C LEU A 97 9.39 1.34 1.10
N GLY A 98 8.14 1.69 0.85
CA GLY A 98 7.25 0.94 -0.02
C GLY A 98 6.41 1.89 -0.87
N HIS A 99 6.25 1.57 -2.17
CA HIS A 99 5.33 2.33 -3.02
C HIS A 99 3.88 1.95 -2.72
N ILE A 100 2.97 2.88 -3.01
CA ILE A 100 1.53 2.73 -2.78
C ILE A 100 0.70 2.66 -4.07
N THR A 101 1.35 2.43 -5.20
CA THR A 101 0.71 2.46 -6.53
C THR A 101 -0.07 1.17 -6.78
N PHE A 102 -1.33 1.31 -7.14
CA PHE A 102 -2.19 0.21 -7.59
C PHE A 102 -2.32 0.15 -9.10
N HIS A 103 -2.55 -1.06 -9.61
CA HIS A 103 -2.82 -1.27 -11.03
C HIS A 103 -4.28 -0.99 -11.33
N THR A 104 -4.54 0.15 -11.95
CA THR A 104 -5.88 0.55 -12.41
C THR A 104 -6.09 0.11 -13.85
N GLY A 105 -7.12 -0.69 -14.10
CA GLY A 105 -7.52 -1.12 -15.43
C GLY A 105 -8.05 0.04 -16.28
N ARG A 106 -8.19 -0.18 -17.60
CA ARG A 106 -8.77 0.82 -18.52
C ARG A 106 -10.23 1.18 -18.20
N ASP A 107 -10.91 0.34 -17.47
CA ASP A 107 -12.28 0.53 -16.96
C ASP A 107 -12.34 1.27 -15.62
N GLY A 108 -11.19 1.75 -15.11
CA GLY A 108 -11.09 2.47 -13.84
C GLY A 108 -11.12 1.56 -12.61
N LEU A 109 -11.16 0.24 -12.76
CA LEU A 109 -11.19 -0.68 -11.64
C LEU A 109 -9.78 -1.09 -11.21
N VAL A 110 -9.54 -1.11 -9.91
CA VAL A 110 -8.31 -1.65 -9.32
C VAL A 110 -8.47 -3.13 -9.07
N ARG A 111 -7.65 -3.95 -9.72
CA ARG A 111 -7.63 -5.42 -9.57
C ARG A 111 -6.30 -5.96 -9.05
N GLY A 112 -5.32 -5.12 -8.90
CA GLY A 112 -3.98 -5.53 -8.50
C GLY A 112 -3.11 -4.39 -8.08
N LEU A 113 -1.89 -4.74 -7.75
CA LEU A 113 -0.83 -3.76 -7.47
C LEU A 113 0.43 -4.18 -8.22
N TYR A 114 1.31 -3.23 -8.45
CA TYR A 114 2.66 -3.52 -8.89
C TYR A 114 3.44 -4.07 -7.70
N MET A 115 4.12 -5.20 -7.88
CA MET A 115 4.91 -5.82 -6.83
C MET A 115 6.15 -5.00 -6.51
N GLU A 116 6.71 -4.44 -7.56
CA GLU A 116 7.87 -3.58 -7.50
C GLU A 116 7.68 -2.43 -8.47
N GLU A 117 8.05 -1.24 -8.10
CA GLU A 117 8.05 -0.07 -8.95
C GLU A 117 9.37 0.66 -8.76
N GLY A 118 10.24 0.62 -9.80
CA GLY A 118 11.56 1.21 -9.74
C GLY A 118 12.39 0.77 -8.55
N HIS A 119 12.62 -0.49 -8.29
CA HIS A 119 13.34 -1.06 -7.13
C HIS A 119 12.70 -0.79 -5.76
N LEU A 120 11.52 -0.17 -5.71
CA LEU A 120 10.74 -0.07 -4.49
C LEU A 120 9.71 -1.19 -4.45
N PRO A 121 9.69 -2.00 -3.39
CA PRO A 121 8.64 -3.00 -3.22
C PRO A 121 7.30 -2.31 -2.95
N ALA A 122 6.20 -2.96 -3.30
CA ALA A 122 4.90 -2.54 -2.80
C ALA A 122 4.91 -2.49 -1.27
N MET A 123 4.27 -1.49 -0.68
CA MET A 123 4.22 -1.33 0.79
C MET A 123 3.63 -2.57 1.47
N SER A 124 2.59 -3.18 0.89
CA SER A 124 2.01 -4.43 1.38
C SER A 124 2.99 -5.61 1.31
N TRP A 125 3.81 -5.69 0.25
CA TRP A 125 4.87 -6.69 0.17
C TRP A 125 5.94 -6.46 1.22
N ALA A 126 6.47 -5.24 1.32
CA ALA A 126 7.46 -4.90 2.33
C ALA A 126 6.97 -5.19 3.76
N LEU A 127 5.65 -5.09 3.99
CA LEU A 127 5.04 -5.45 5.27
C LEU A 127 5.09 -6.96 5.55
N VAL A 128 4.84 -7.79 4.53
CA VAL A 128 4.73 -9.25 4.67
C VAL A 128 6.08 -9.93 4.60
N ASP A 129 6.90 -9.57 3.61
CA ASP A 129 8.18 -10.21 3.32
C ASP A 129 9.35 -9.42 3.90
N ARG A 130 10.12 -10.06 4.79
CA ARG A 130 11.33 -9.47 5.37
C ARG A 130 12.46 -9.32 4.36
N THR A 131 12.42 -10.04 3.26
CA THR A 131 13.45 -9.96 2.20
C THR A 131 13.18 -8.83 1.21
N ALA A 132 11.95 -8.34 1.14
CA ALA A 132 11.54 -7.19 0.35
C ALA A 132 12.06 -5.88 0.99
N GLN A 133 13.38 -5.78 1.15
CA GLN A 133 14.02 -4.57 1.65
C GLN A 133 14.62 -3.82 0.46
N SER A 134 14.22 -2.56 0.32
CA SER A 134 14.89 -1.69 -0.65
C SER A 134 16.38 -1.57 -0.30
N ASN A 135 17.24 -1.72 -1.29
CA ASN A 135 18.66 -1.38 -1.12
C ASN A 135 18.74 0.14 -0.87
N ARG A 136 19.13 0.51 0.36
CA ARG A 136 19.13 1.90 0.83
C ARG A 136 19.82 2.86 -0.12
N ASN A 137 20.98 2.47 -0.65
CA ASN A 137 21.76 3.34 -1.53
C ASN A 137 21.07 3.49 -2.90
N GLU A 138 20.53 2.40 -3.43
CA GLU A 138 19.78 2.43 -4.69
C GLU A 138 18.49 3.21 -4.52
N THR A 139 17.73 2.97 -3.44
CA THR A 139 16.50 3.72 -3.16
C THR A 139 16.77 5.21 -3.01
N LEU A 140 17.83 5.59 -2.28
CA LEU A 140 18.17 7.01 -2.13
C LEU A 140 18.58 7.64 -3.49
N ASN A 141 19.36 6.92 -4.29
CA ASN A 141 19.74 7.37 -5.62
C ASN A 141 18.52 7.52 -6.54
N MET A 142 17.59 6.57 -6.50
CA MET A 142 16.35 6.64 -7.25
C MET A 142 15.47 7.83 -6.84
N LEU A 143 15.31 8.06 -5.54
CA LEU A 143 14.60 9.23 -5.03
C LEU A 143 15.25 10.53 -5.52
N LEU A 144 16.58 10.58 -5.56
CA LEU A 144 17.34 11.73 -6.05
C LEU A 144 17.27 11.87 -7.57
N GLU A 145 17.34 10.76 -8.30
CA GLU A 145 17.24 10.74 -9.76
C GLU A 145 15.81 10.86 -10.27
N ARG A 146 14.83 10.70 -9.38
CA ARG A 146 13.39 10.73 -9.68
C ARG A 146 13.00 9.78 -10.82
N ARG A 147 13.57 8.58 -10.81
CA ARG A 147 13.27 7.53 -11.79
C ARG A 147 12.24 6.56 -11.23
N TRP A 148 11.38 6.10 -12.13
CA TRP A 148 10.30 5.22 -11.76
C TRP A 148 9.98 4.26 -12.91
N ASP A 149 10.28 3.02 -12.73
CA ASP A 149 10.01 1.96 -13.69
C ASP A 149 8.98 0.99 -13.11
N VAL A 150 8.09 0.49 -13.96
CA VAL A 150 7.05 -0.45 -13.58
C VAL A 150 7.54 -1.86 -13.88
N HIS A 151 7.53 -2.70 -12.85
CA HIS A 151 7.84 -4.11 -12.93
C HIS A 151 6.57 -4.97 -12.71
N ASP A 152 6.73 -6.23 -12.39
CA ASP A 152 5.67 -7.22 -12.23
C ASP A 152 4.45 -6.72 -11.45
N SER A 153 3.27 -7.08 -11.93
CA SER A 153 2.02 -6.81 -11.23
C SER A 153 1.43 -8.09 -10.65
N MET A 154 0.84 -7.96 -9.47
CA MET A 154 0.09 -9.03 -8.81
C MET A 154 -1.41 -8.73 -8.91
N LEU A 155 -2.19 -9.71 -9.36
CA LEU A 155 -3.65 -9.61 -9.34
C LEU A 155 -4.18 -10.07 -7.98
N LEU A 156 -4.97 -9.22 -7.35
CA LEU A 156 -5.61 -9.52 -6.08
C LEU A 156 -6.76 -10.51 -6.31
N GLY A 157 -6.79 -11.56 -5.50
CA GLY A 157 -7.94 -12.46 -5.41
C GLY A 157 -9.08 -11.80 -4.63
N ALA A 158 -10.29 -12.30 -4.81
CA ALA A 158 -11.41 -11.90 -3.96
C ALA A 158 -11.16 -12.41 -2.54
N LEU A 159 -11.14 -11.51 -1.57
CA LEU A 159 -11.17 -11.86 -0.15
C LEU A 159 -12.62 -11.78 0.35
N LYS A 160 -13.01 -12.76 1.15
CA LYS A 160 -14.35 -12.79 1.75
C LYS A 160 -14.51 -11.76 2.86
N GLU A 161 -13.45 -11.51 3.60
CA GLU A 161 -13.45 -10.62 4.76
C GLU A 161 -12.20 -9.74 4.74
N LEU A 162 -12.37 -8.50 5.19
CA LEU A 162 -11.24 -7.60 5.42
C LEU A 162 -10.52 -7.98 6.72
N PRO A 163 -9.20 -7.77 6.81
CA PRO A 163 -8.47 -7.95 8.06
C PRO A 163 -9.05 -7.12 9.20
N PRO A 164 -8.94 -7.61 10.47
CA PRO A 164 -9.48 -6.92 11.62
C PRO A 164 -8.89 -5.53 11.80
N THR A 165 -9.72 -4.56 12.16
CA THR A 165 -9.39 -3.14 12.25
C THR A 165 -9.50 -2.65 13.69
N ILE A 166 -8.57 -1.79 14.12
CA ILE A 166 -8.59 -1.08 15.40
C ILE A 166 -8.64 0.42 15.12
N SER A 167 -9.63 1.11 15.69
CA SER A 167 -9.73 2.57 15.60
C SER A 167 -8.53 3.26 16.25
N ALA A 168 -7.91 4.21 15.55
CA ALA A 168 -6.80 5.00 16.06
C ALA A 168 -7.19 5.78 17.32
N ALA A 169 -8.41 6.33 17.37
CA ALA A 169 -8.91 7.03 18.55
C ALA A 169 -9.04 6.09 19.76
N ALA A 170 -9.57 4.88 19.57
CA ALA A 170 -9.72 3.91 20.65
C ALA A 170 -8.35 3.49 21.22
N LEU A 171 -7.35 3.34 20.35
CA LEU A 171 -5.98 3.01 20.76
C LEU A 171 -5.33 4.19 21.50
N LEU A 172 -5.49 5.42 21.01
CA LEU A 172 -4.96 6.63 21.66
C LEU A 172 -5.56 6.87 23.04
N ARG A 173 -6.86 6.61 23.22
CA ARG A 173 -7.54 6.76 24.52
C ARG A 173 -7.25 5.63 25.50
N GLY A 174 -6.71 4.52 25.02
CA GLY A 174 -6.49 3.33 25.84
C GLY A 174 -7.73 2.43 26.00
N ASP A 175 -8.78 2.64 25.20
CA ASP A 175 -9.97 1.79 25.17
C ASP A 175 -9.64 0.40 24.62
N VAL A 176 -8.59 0.32 23.80
CA VAL A 176 -8.02 -0.92 23.25
C VAL A 176 -6.59 -1.07 23.75
N SER A 177 -6.27 -2.27 24.28
CA SER A 177 -4.91 -2.57 24.71
C SER A 177 -3.98 -2.71 23.51
N PRO A 178 -2.79 -2.09 23.51
CA PRO A 178 -1.76 -2.29 22.51
C PRO A 178 -1.33 -3.75 22.37
N ASP A 179 -1.49 -4.57 23.41
CA ASP A 179 -1.12 -6.00 23.40
C ASP A 179 -1.81 -6.78 22.27
N GLN A 180 -2.95 -6.30 21.76
CA GLN A 180 -3.61 -6.89 20.60
C GLN A 180 -2.76 -6.82 19.32
N LEU A 181 -1.76 -5.95 19.29
CA LEU A 181 -0.83 -5.77 18.16
C LEU A 181 0.43 -6.64 18.28
N LYS A 182 0.60 -7.37 19.38
CA LYS A 182 1.82 -8.13 19.66
C LYS A 182 2.14 -9.14 18.57
N GLY A 183 3.32 -9.01 17.98
CA GLY A 183 3.79 -9.87 16.90
C GLY A 183 2.98 -9.77 15.59
N ARG A 184 2.06 -8.80 15.48
CA ARG A 184 1.24 -8.58 14.28
C ARG A 184 2.00 -7.74 13.25
N LYS A 185 1.65 -7.91 12.00
CA LYS A 185 1.96 -6.96 10.93
C LYS A 185 0.85 -5.93 10.90
N VAL A 186 1.19 -4.67 11.12
CA VAL A 186 0.23 -3.57 11.30
C VAL A 186 0.30 -2.60 10.13
N LEU A 187 -0.86 -2.26 9.57
CA LEU A 187 -1.04 -1.15 8.64
C LEU A 187 -1.64 0.03 9.43
N LEU A 188 -1.08 1.22 9.26
CA LEU A 188 -1.61 2.48 9.78
C LEU A 188 -1.94 3.39 8.61
N GLY A 189 -3.16 3.84 8.51
CA GLY A 189 -3.62 4.77 7.49
C GLY A 189 -5.03 5.24 7.78
N SER A 190 -5.71 5.83 6.79
CA SER A 190 -7.06 6.35 6.98
C SER A 190 -8.06 5.75 6.00
N THR A 191 -9.24 5.39 6.55
CA THR A 191 -10.44 5.05 5.77
C THR A 191 -11.53 6.12 5.87
N ALA A 192 -11.30 7.17 6.67
CA ALA A 192 -12.28 8.22 6.90
C ALA A 192 -12.64 8.97 5.60
N ILE A 193 -13.91 9.35 5.47
CA ILE A 193 -14.41 10.07 4.29
C ILE A 193 -13.70 11.42 4.16
N GLY A 194 -13.07 11.63 2.99
CA GLY A 194 -12.36 12.88 2.68
C GLY A 194 -10.92 12.97 3.18
N SER A 195 -10.36 11.90 3.73
CA SER A 195 -8.97 11.87 4.23
C SER A 195 -8.01 11.01 3.40
N GLY A 196 -8.52 10.17 2.51
CA GLY A 196 -7.72 9.25 1.73
C GLY A 196 -8.28 9.01 0.33
N ASP A 197 -7.51 8.28 -0.46
CA ASP A 197 -7.90 7.87 -1.79
C ASP A 197 -8.87 6.69 -1.72
N PHE A 198 -9.91 6.76 -2.55
CA PHE A 198 -10.87 5.69 -2.71
C PHE A 198 -10.81 5.15 -4.14
N PHE A 199 -10.80 3.85 -4.22
CA PHE A 199 -10.76 3.11 -5.47
C PHE A 199 -12.05 2.32 -5.66
N VAL A 200 -12.32 1.91 -6.89
CA VAL A 200 -13.37 0.96 -7.18
C VAL A 200 -12.72 -0.38 -7.49
N SER A 201 -13.07 -1.41 -6.75
CA SER A 201 -12.49 -2.73 -6.91
C SER A 201 -13.55 -3.83 -6.89
N PRO A 202 -13.43 -4.87 -7.74
CA PRO A 202 -14.34 -6.01 -7.79
C PRO A 202 -13.90 -7.13 -6.81
N LEU A 203 -13.42 -6.81 -5.61
CA LEU A 203 -12.84 -7.79 -4.70
C LEU A 203 -13.83 -8.80 -4.14
N GLU A 204 -15.12 -8.44 -4.02
CA GLU A 204 -16.18 -9.34 -3.57
C GLU A 204 -17.26 -9.52 -4.64
N ASP A 205 -17.76 -10.74 -4.79
CA ASP A 205 -18.94 -11.13 -5.60
C ASP A 205 -19.02 -10.52 -7.01
N ALA A 206 -17.87 -10.23 -7.62
CA ALA A 206 -17.74 -9.55 -8.91
C ALA A 206 -18.46 -8.19 -9.02
N GLN A 207 -19.02 -7.66 -7.93
CA GLN A 207 -19.62 -6.34 -7.90
C GLN A 207 -18.56 -5.29 -7.56
N PRO A 208 -18.45 -4.21 -8.36
CA PRO A 208 -17.55 -3.10 -8.03
C PRO A 208 -17.96 -2.46 -6.71
N ARG A 209 -17.02 -2.35 -5.79
CA ARG A 209 -17.20 -1.73 -4.48
C ARG A 209 -16.18 -0.61 -4.30
N ARG A 210 -16.58 0.45 -3.61
CA ARG A 210 -15.66 1.52 -3.20
C ARG A 210 -14.86 1.05 -1.99
N ILE A 211 -13.53 1.12 -2.08
CA ILE A 211 -12.59 0.66 -1.06
C ILE A 211 -11.49 1.70 -0.89
N SER A 212 -11.01 1.91 0.32
CA SER A 212 -9.90 2.83 0.59
C SER A 212 -8.55 2.23 0.18
N GLY A 213 -7.53 3.09 -0.02
CA GLY A 213 -6.16 2.66 -0.27
C GLY A 213 -5.63 1.76 0.85
N LEU A 214 -5.89 2.13 2.11
CA LEU A 214 -5.50 1.33 3.27
C LEU A 214 -6.10 -0.08 3.24
N GLU A 215 -7.40 -0.21 2.94
CA GLU A 215 -8.07 -1.50 2.81
C GLU A 215 -7.50 -2.31 1.65
N LEU A 216 -7.19 -1.69 0.51
CA LEU A 216 -6.53 -2.35 -0.62
C LEU A 216 -5.14 -2.89 -0.25
N HIS A 217 -4.34 -2.12 0.51
CA HIS A 217 -3.06 -2.61 1.03
C HIS A 217 -3.23 -3.75 2.01
N ALA A 218 -4.27 -3.72 2.85
CA ALA A 218 -4.60 -4.81 3.77
C ALA A 218 -4.99 -6.09 3.02
N VAL A 219 -5.84 -5.96 1.99
CA VAL A 219 -6.20 -7.07 1.09
C VAL A 219 -4.97 -7.63 0.38
N ALA A 220 -4.09 -6.77 -0.12
CA ALA A 220 -2.88 -7.19 -0.81
C ALA A 220 -1.91 -7.92 0.14
N ALA A 221 -1.75 -7.44 1.36
CA ALA A 221 -0.92 -8.09 2.37
C ALA A 221 -1.49 -9.47 2.76
N GLU A 222 -2.79 -9.55 2.99
CA GLU A 222 -3.46 -10.81 3.32
C GLU A 222 -3.35 -11.82 2.17
N ALA A 223 -3.60 -11.37 0.92
CA ALA A 223 -3.44 -12.23 -0.27
C ALA A 223 -2.03 -12.84 -0.37
N GLN A 224 -1.01 -12.09 0.03
CA GLN A 224 0.37 -12.58 0.06
C GLN A 224 0.60 -13.59 1.19
N ILE A 225 0.05 -13.34 2.38
CA ILE A 225 0.17 -14.25 3.54
C ILE A 225 -0.46 -15.62 3.23
N ILE A 226 -1.64 -15.62 2.60
CA ILE A 226 -2.37 -16.85 2.28
C ILE A 226 -2.05 -17.40 0.89
N HIS A 227 -1.10 -16.78 0.18
CA HIS A 227 -0.73 -17.11 -1.21
C HIS A 227 -1.93 -17.14 -2.18
N HIS A 228 -2.91 -16.25 -1.96
CA HIS A 228 -4.13 -16.15 -2.76
C HIS A 228 -4.06 -14.96 -3.73
N PHE A 229 -3.12 -15.01 -4.63
CA PHE A 229 -2.93 -14.02 -5.68
C PHE A 229 -2.63 -14.71 -7.02
N LYS A 230 -2.83 -13.98 -8.11
CA LYS A 230 -2.55 -14.46 -9.46
C LYS A 230 -1.57 -13.51 -10.14
N GLN A 231 -0.56 -14.06 -10.76
CA GLN A 231 0.29 -13.27 -11.66
C GLN A 231 -0.40 -13.15 -13.02
N PRO A 232 -0.37 -11.99 -13.67
CA PRO A 232 -0.83 -11.84 -15.03
C PRO A 232 0.03 -12.69 -15.97
N LEU A 233 -0.58 -13.14 -17.07
CA LEU A 233 0.17 -13.85 -18.12
C LEU A 233 1.26 -12.92 -18.69
N SER A 234 2.43 -13.48 -18.95
CA SER A 234 3.48 -12.72 -19.64
C SER A 234 2.97 -12.21 -21.00
N ALA A 235 3.37 -11.01 -21.38
CA ALA A 235 2.92 -10.39 -22.64
C ALA A 235 3.12 -11.27 -23.88
N PRO A 236 4.24 -12.03 -24.05
CA PRO A 236 4.38 -12.95 -25.18
C PRO A 236 3.35 -14.10 -25.17
N LEU A 237 3.04 -14.64 -23.98
CA LEU A 237 2.05 -15.72 -23.86
C LEU A 237 0.63 -15.21 -24.13
N GLN A 238 0.30 -14.04 -23.61
CA GLN A 238 -0.99 -13.39 -23.88
C GLN A 238 -1.15 -13.13 -25.39
N GLY A 239 -0.17 -12.52 -26.04
CA GLY A 239 -0.20 -12.28 -27.48
C GLY A 239 -0.32 -13.57 -28.30
N SER A 240 0.35 -14.64 -27.89
CA SER A 240 0.23 -15.95 -28.56
C SER A 240 -1.18 -16.53 -28.46
N ILE A 241 -1.82 -16.39 -27.29
CA ILE A 241 -3.21 -16.83 -27.08
C ILE A 241 -4.17 -16.01 -27.95
N GLU A 242 -4.00 -14.69 -27.98
CA GLU A 242 -4.81 -13.79 -28.79
C GLU A 242 -4.73 -14.14 -30.28
N VAL A 243 -3.53 -14.34 -30.82
CA VAL A 243 -3.31 -14.77 -32.21
C VAL A 243 -3.98 -16.13 -32.47
N LEU A 244 -3.81 -17.08 -31.55
CA LEU A 244 -4.45 -18.41 -31.70
C LEU A 244 -5.97 -18.32 -31.76
N VAL A 245 -6.58 -17.51 -30.86
CA VAL A 245 -8.03 -17.28 -30.84
C VAL A 245 -8.51 -16.69 -32.16
N VAL A 246 -7.80 -15.69 -32.70
CA VAL A 246 -8.13 -15.08 -34.00
C VAL A 246 -8.05 -16.10 -35.12
N LEU A 247 -7.00 -16.93 -35.18
CA LEU A 247 -6.83 -17.96 -36.21
C LEU A 247 -7.94 -19.02 -36.14
N LEU A 248 -8.28 -19.47 -34.93
CA LEU A 248 -9.37 -20.42 -34.71
C LEU A 248 -10.72 -19.86 -35.15
N THR A 249 -10.97 -18.58 -34.82
CA THR A 249 -12.19 -17.88 -35.24
C THR A 249 -12.28 -17.76 -36.77
N MET A 250 -11.17 -17.38 -37.42
CA MET A 250 -11.11 -17.31 -38.88
C MET A 250 -11.34 -18.69 -39.52
N LEU A 251 -10.75 -19.76 -38.99
CA LEU A 251 -10.95 -21.12 -39.46
C LEU A 251 -12.41 -21.56 -39.32
N LEU A 252 -13.04 -21.25 -38.21
CA LEU A 252 -14.44 -21.55 -37.95
C LEU A 252 -15.34 -20.81 -38.93
N LEU A 253 -15.14 -19.52 -39.13
CA LEU A 253 -15.89 -18.71 -40.09
C LEU A 253 -15.70 -19.22 -41.54
N TYR A 254 -14.46 -19.60 -41.90
CA TYR A 254 -14.19 -20.20 -43.21
C TYR A 254 -14.98 -21.50 -43.44
N ARG A 255 -15.06 -22.36 -42.42
CA ARG A 255 -15.82 -23.64 -42.54
C ARG A 255 -17.33 -23.46 -42.50
N THR A 256 -17.84 -22.41 -41.85
CA THR A 256 -19.28 -22.15 -41.73
C THR A 256 -19.83 -21.17 -42.80
N SER A 257 -18.95 -20.55 -43.59
CA SER A 257 -19.36 -19.60 -44.61
C SER A 257 -20.03 -20.33 -45.79
N PRO A 258 -21.30 -20.06 -46.11
CA PRO A 258 -22.01 -20.71 -47.23
C PRO A 258 -21.58 -20.18 -48.60
N PHE A 259 -20.70 -19.16 -48.65
CA PHE A 259 -20.27 -18.52 -49.90
C PHE A 259 -18.94 -19.03 -50.47
N LEU A 260 -18.31 -20.02 -49.85
CA LEU A 260 -17.01 -20.57 -50.28
C LEU A 260 -17.08 -22.10 -50.60
N GLY A 261 -18.26 -22.58 -50.96
CA GLY A 261 -18.50 -23.92 -51.47
C GLY A 261 -18.82 -23.91 -52.95
#